data_e29e4b1f7f90c2d043f51a37ea08f9cb
#
_entry.id   e29e4b1f7f90c2d043f51a37ea08f9cb
#
_cell.length_a   1.000
_cell.length_b   1.000
_cell.length_c   1.000
_cell.angle_alpha   90.00
_cell.angle_beta   90.00
_cell.angle_gamma   90.00
#
_symmetry.space_group_name_H-M   'P 1'
#
loop_
_entity.id
_entity.type
_entity.pdbx_description
1 polymer ?
#
loop_
_entity_poly.entity_id
_entity_poly.type
_entity_poly.pdbx_seq_one_letter_code
_entity_poly.pdbx_strand_id
1 'polypeptide(L)'
;MECDCDFEGKLVGEGNNKNYYYLLKSKIGEGSSSTVWKAEQRPTGKDVAVKQIFLSKLNSRLKASLDCEINFLSSVNHPNIVHLLHFFQGDGCVYLVLEFCAGGNLASYIRCHGRVQQLTAKIFMQQLGSGLKVLRSHGIIHRDLKPENILLSSHRANAVLKISDFGLSRTVRPGEYVETVCGTPLYMAPEVLQFQKYDYKADMWSVGAILFELLNGYPPFNGRKEIMFRSCTSLPFSQLILSGLDPACLDICSRLLCLNPVERLSFDEFYLHSFLRGKSSGP
;
A
#
# COMPACT_ATOMS: atom_id res chain seq x y z
N MET A 1 12.39 -18.50 20.99
CA MET A 1 11.53 -17.29 21.04
C MET A 1 12.35 -16.22 21.75
N GLU A 2 13.17 -15.48 21.00
CA GLU A 2 13.80 -14.27 21.56
C GLU A 2 12.68 -13.21 21.69
N CYS A 3 12.56 -12.65 22.90
CA CYS A 3 11.50 -11.70 23.22
C CYS A 3 11.76 -10.38 22.46
N ASP A 4 10.80 -9.87 21.70
CA ASP A 4 10.87 -8.57 20.98
C ASP A 4 11.19 -7.36 21.89
N CYS A 5 11.15 -7.55 23.21
CA CYS A 5 11.50 -6.53 24.22
C CYS A 5 12.97 -6.12 24.23
N ASP A 6 13.87 -6.94 23.63
CA ASP A 6 15.32 -6.68 23.68
C ASP A 6 15.80 -5.59 22.71
N PHE A 7 14.93 -5.10 21.83
CA PHE A 7 15.29 -4.08 20.84
C PHE A 7 14.82 -2.66 21.17
N GLU A 8 13.88 -2.47 22.10
CA GLU A 8 13.46 -1.14 22.53
C GLU A 8 14.60 -0.45 23.31
N GLY A 9 14.95 0.76 22.90
CA GLY A 9 16.10 1.48 23.43
C GLY A 9 17.45 1.09 22.79
N LYS A 10 17.47 0.10 21.87
CA LYS A 10 18.70 -0.29 21.18
C LYS A 10 19.10 0.76 20.13
N LEU A 11 20.40 1.03 20.06
CA LEU A 11 21.00 1.85 19.03
C LEU A 11 21.43 0.94 17.86
N VAL A 12 20.93 1.20 16.67
CA VAL A 12 21.30 0.48 15.44
C VAL A 12 21.92 1.46 14.44
N GLY A 13 22.87 1.00 13.62
CA GLY A 13 23.52 1.87 12.64
C GLY A 13 24.66 1.21 11.90
N GLU A 14 25.30 1.94 11.01
CA GLU A 14 26.36 1.47 10.14
C GLU A 14 27.74 1.94 10.61
N GLY A 15 28.58 0.99 11.05
CA GLY A 15 30.00 1.22 11.34
C GLY A 15 30.24 2.34 12.37
N ASN A 16 31.28 3.16 12.14
CA ASN A 16 31.67 4.26 13.04
C ASN A 16 31.06 5.61 12.66
N ASN A 17 30.16 5.68 11.69
CA ASN A 17 29.57 6.94 11.24
C ASN A 17 28.37 7.32 12.10
N LYS A 18 28.60 8.20 13.10
CA LYS A 18 27.59 8.67 14.08
C LYS A 18 26.32 9.30 13.42
N ASN A 19 26.38 9.73 12.18
CA ASN A 19 25.24 10.32 11.47
C ASN A 19 24.19 9.28 11.05
N TYR A 20 24.54 8.01 11.05
CA TYR A 20 23.67 6.90 10.65
C TYR A 20 23.32 5.97 11.82
N TYR A 21 23.18 6.54 13.02
CA TYR A 21 22.69 5.81 14.19
C TYR A 21 21.22 6.15 14.46
N TYR A 22 20.45 5.12 14.77
CA TYR A 22 19.00 5.21 15.00
C TYR A 22 18.66 4.56 16.33
N LEU A 23 18.06 5.31 17.25
CA LEU A 23 17.57 4.80 18.52
C LEU A 23 16.16 4.24 18.32
N LEU A 24 15.98 2.94 18.42
CA LEU A 24 14.69 2.28 18.35
C LEU A 24 13.85 2.63 19.57
N LYS A 25 12.65 3.21 19.40
CA LYS A 25 11.79 3.71 20.50
C LYS A 25 10.64 2.75 20.78
N SER A 26 9.78 2.53 19.82
CA SER A 26 8.58 1.71 19.99
C SER A 26 8.30 0.91 18.72
N LYS A 27 7.79 -0.29 18.89
CA LYS A 27 7.31 -1.14 17.78
C LYS A 27 6.01 -0.56 17.24
N ILE A 28 5.96 -0.34 15.93
CA ILE A 28 4.79 0.23 15.24
C ILE A 28 4.20 -0.71 14.19
N GLY A 29 4.89 -1.82 13.88
CA GLY A 29 4.41 -2.83 12.94
C GLY A 29 5.18 -4.14 13.09
N GLU A 30 4.57 -5.24 12.66
CA GLU A 30 5.15 -6.57 12.66
C GLU A 30 4.69 -7.36 11.45
N GLY A 31 5.63 -8.06 10.81
CA GLY A 31 5.40 -9.00 9.74
C GLY A 31 6.04 -10.35 10.05
N SER A 32 5.86 -11.35 9.18
CA SER A 32 6.41 -12.70 9.37
C SER A 32 7.95 -12.74 9.44
N SER A 33 8.61 -11.84 8.74
CA SER A 33 10.09 -11.76 8.65
C SER A 33 10.65 -10.39 9.00
N SER A 34 9.82 -9.47 9.49
CA SER A 34 10.26 -8.09 9.78
C SER A 34 9.50 -7.48 10.95
N THR A 35 10.14 -6.52 11.60
CA THR A 35 9.52 -5.64 12.61
C THR A 35 9.76 -4.19 12.20
N VAL A 36 8.76 -3.34 12.36
CA VAL A 36 8.87 -1.91 12.07
C VAL A 36 8.88 -1.12 13.37
N TRP A 37 9.88 -0.27 13.52
CA TRP A 37 10.10 0.54 14.71
C TRP A 37 9.91 2.01 14.40
N LYS A 38 9.28 2.75 15.30
CA LYS A 38 9.51 4.19 15.40
C LYS A 38 10.89 4.38 16.00
N ALA A 39 11.74 5.20 15.39
CA ALA A 39 13.09 5.43 15.82
C ALA A 39 13.45 6.92 15.73
N GLU A 40 14.54 7.30 16.39
CA GLU A 40 15.09 8.65 16.35
C GLU A 40 16.47 8.62 15.69
N GLN A 41 16.65 9.38 14.63
CA GLN A 41 17.95 9.56 13.99
C GLN A 41 18.87 10.42 14.87
N ARG A 42 20.04 9.90 15.21
CA ARG A 42 21.09 10.64 15.91
C ARG A 42 22.06 11.29 14.91
N PRO A 43 22.57 12.51 15.12
CA PRO A 43 22.29 13.45 16.23
C PRO A 43 21.12 14.41 15.95
N THR A 44 20.39 14.26 14.86
CA THR A 44 19.37 15.23 14.39
C THR A 44 18.11 15.29 15.27
N GLY A 45 17.83 14.22 16.02
CA GLY A 45 16.59 14.06 16.80
C GLY A 45 15.34 13.80 15.94
N LYS A 46 15.50 13.62 14.62
CA LYS A 46 14.38 13.42 13.71
C LYS A 46 13.75 12.03 13.86
N ASP A 47 12.42 11.98 13.97
CA ASP A 47 11.69 10.72 13.93
C ASP A 47 11.77 10.07 12.55
N VAL A 48 12.06 8.77 12.52
CA VAL A 48 12.11 7.91 11.33
C VAL A 48 11.37 6.60 11.61
N ALA A 49 11.03 5.86 10.56
CA ALA A 49 10.58 4.47 10.68
C ALA A 49 11.74 3.54 10.27
N VAL A 50 12.01 2.52 11.08
CA VAL A 50 13.07 1.52 10.79
C VAL A 50 12.41 0.17 10.61
N LYS A 51 12.41 -0.37 9.37
CA LYS A 51 11.98 -1.73 9.06
C LYS A 51 13.18 -2.65 9.20
N GLN A 52 13.18 -3.45 10.26
CA GLN A 52 14.19 -4.47 10.57
C GLN A 52 13.75 -5.80 9.95
N ILE A 53 14.56 -6.36 9.07
CA ILE A 53 14.25 -7.59 8.31
C ILE A 53 15.25 -8.66 8.71
N PHE A 54 14.76 -9.78 9.25
CA PHE A 54 15.59 -10.88 9.76
C PHE A 54 16.02 -11.79 8.60
N LEU A 55 17.30 -11.81 8.26
CA LEU A 55 17.86 -12.61 7.16
C LEU A 55 17.65 -14.11 7.35
N SER A 56 17.63 -14.59 8.60
CA SER A 56 17.38 -15.98 8.96
C SER A 56 15.97 -16.46 8.63
N LYS A 57 15.00 -15.54 8.54
CA LYS A 57 13.59 -15.82 8.19
C LYS A 57 13.32 -15.74 6.69
N LEU A 58 14.32 -15.36 5.86
CA LEU A 58 14.13 -15.17 4.43
C LEU A 58 14.52 -16.42 3.64
N ASN A 59 13.59 -16.95 2.85
CA ASN A 59 13.90 -17.87 1.76
C ASN A 59 14.38 -17.09 0.50
N SER A 60 14.84 -17.81 -0.54
CA SER A 60 15.36 -17.22 -1.78
C SER A 60 14.37 -16.26 -2.46
N ARG A 61 13.07 -16.55 -2.39
CA ARG A 61 12.02 -15.72 -2.96
C ARG A 61 11.83 -14.40 -2.21
N LEU A 62 11.82 -14.45 -0.87
CA LEU A 62 11.72 -13.25 -0.03
C LEU A 62 12.97 -12.39 -0.15
N LYS A 63 14.16 -12.99 -0.34
CA LYS A 63 15.40 -12.26 -0.63
C LYS A 63 15.28 -11.49 -1.94
N ALA A 64 14.82 -12.13 -3.01
CA ALA A 64 14.60 -11.45 -4.29
C ALA A 64 13.56 -10.31 -4.20
N SER A 65 12.52 -10.47 -3.37
CA SER A 65 11.56 -9.40 -3.11
C SER A 65 12.19 -8.24 -2.33
N LEU A 66 13.06 -8.53 -1.36
CA LEU A 66 13.80 -7.50 -0.61
C LEU A 66 14.74 -6.71 -1.53
N ASP A 67 15.46 -7.38 -2.42
CA ASP A 67 16.32 -6.73 -3.41
C ASP A 67 15.49 -5.83 -4.34
N CYS A 68 14.31 -6.29 -4.76
CA CYS A 68 13.39 -5.48 -5.56
C CYS A 68 12.91 -4.24 -4.78
N GLU A 69 12.53 -4.38 -3.50
CA GLU A 69 12.10 -3.30 -2.61
C GLU A 69 13.21 -2.25 -2.45
N ILE A 70 14.44 -2.67 -2.15
CA ILE A 70 15.59 -1.77 -1.97
C ILE A 70 15.92 -1.03 -3.27
N ASN A 71 16.02 -1.75 -4.38
CA ASN A 71 16.36 -1.16 -5.68
C ASN A 71 15.30 -0.13 -6.11
N PHE A 72 14.03 -0.46 -5.97
CA PHE A 72 12.94 0.45 -6.31
C PHE A 72 12.96 1.69 -5.42
N LEU A 73 12.95 1.53 -4.10
CA LEU A 73 12.91 2.66 -3.17
C LEU A 73 14.15 3.55 -3.24
N SER A 74 15.32 2.98 -3.56
CA SER A 74 16.56 3.76 -3.77
C SER A 74 16.53 4.60 -5.04
N SER A 75 15.75 4.19 -6.05
CA SER A 75 15.65 4.87 -7.35
C SER A 75 14.53 5.92 -7.41
N VAL A 76 13.61 5.93 -6.43
CA VAL A 76 12.37 6.73 -6.48
C VAL A 76 12.32 7.76 -5.35
N ASN A 77 12.02 9.01 -5.72
CA ASN A 77 11.66 10.06 -4.79
C ASN A 77 10.35 10.70 -5.26
N HIS A 78 9.23 10.33 -4.62
CA HIS A 78 7.90 10.78 -5.02
C HIS A 78 7.01 11.05 -3.79
N PRO A 79 6.21 12.13 -3.76
CA PRO A 79 5.41 12.49 -2.58
C PRO A 79 4.44 11.40 -2.13
N ASN A 80 3.94 10.56 -3.05
CA ASN A 80 2.97 9.50 -2.74
C ASN A 80 3.59 8.09 -2.65
N ILE A 81 4.90 8.01 -2.49
CA ILE A 81 5.64 6.77 -2.18
C ILE A 81 6.48 7.03 -0.93
N VAL A 82 6.53 6.08 0.00
CA VAL A 82 7.36 6.19 1.19
C VAL A 82 8.83 6.36 0.79
N HIS A 83 9.51 7.36 1.36
CA HIS A 83 10.89 7.67 1.00
C HIS A 83 11.87 6.83 1.82
N LEU A 84 12.80 6.15 1.15
CA LEU A 84 13.94 5.46 1.75
C LEU A 84 15.04 6.48 2.02
N LEU A 85 15.35 6.70 3.30
CA LEU A 85 16.37 7.64 3.75
C LEU A 85 17.76 7.00 3.75
N HIS A 86 17.81 5.74 4.17
CA HIS A 86 19.05 4.97 4.29
C HIS A 86 18.73 3.47 4.38
N PHE A 87 19.69 2.61 4.05
CA PHE A 87 19.62 1.19 4.38
C PHE A 87 21.02 0.66 4.71
N PHE A 88 21.07 -0.33 5.59
CA PHE A 88 22.32 -0.98 6.01
C PHE A 88 22.06 -2.41 6.49
N GLN A 89 23.13 -3.19 6.64
CA GLN A 89 23.08 -4.54 7.16
C GLN A 89 23.89 -4.63 8.46
N GLY A 90 23.35 -5.33 9.45
CA GLY A 90 24.01 -5.58 10.73
C GLY A 90 23.23 -6.59 11.57
N ASP A 91 23.88 -7.29 12.49
CA ASP A 91 23.27 -8.22 13.45
C ASP A 91 22.35 -9.28 12.81
N GLY A 92 22.72 -9.78 11.63
CA GLY A 92 21.89 -10.75 10.90
C GLY A 92 20.59 -10.18 10.31
N CYS A 93 20.46 -8.86 10.26
CA CYS A 93 19.30 -8.12 9.76
C CYS A 93 19.69 -7.16 8.61
N VAL A 94 18.71 -6.84 7.76
CA VAL A 94 18.72 -5.66 6.91
C VAL A 94 17.79 -4.63 7.52
N TYR A 95 18.26 -3.38 7.62
CA TYR A 95 17.51 -2.26 8.15
C TYR A 95 17.21 -1.28 7.03
N LEU A 96 15.91 -1.02 6.77
CA LEU A 96 15.47 0.04 5.88
C LEU A 96 15.00 1.22 6.75
N VAL A 97 15.67 2.34 6.63
CA VAL A 97 15.32 3.58 7.32
C VAL A 97 14.44 4.40 6.39
N LEU A 98 13.20 4.57 6.78
CA LEU A 98 12.15 5.22 6.00
C LEU A 98 11.70 6.51 6.67
N GLU A 99 11.12 7.43 5.92
CA GLU A 99 10.44 8.57 6.51
C GLU A 99 9.34 8.12 7.47
N PHE A 100 9.16 8.84 8.57
CA PHE A 100 8.10 8.56 9.54
C PHE A 100 6.81 9.29 9.16
N CYS A 101 5.74 8.53 8.96
CA CYS A 101 4.41 9.04 8.64
C CYS A 101 3.58 9.14 9.92
N ALA A 102 3.53 10.33 10.53
CA ALA A 102 2.89 10.54 11.83
C ALA A 102 1.37 10.34 11.82
N GLY A 103 0.70 10.44 10.65
CA GLY A 103 -0.74 10.22 10.49
C GLY A 103 -1.17 8.75 10.57
N GLY A 104 -0.23 7.81 10.74
CA GLY A 104 -0.52 6.38 10.74
C GLY A 104 -0.90 5.87 9.36
N ASN A 105 -1.75 4.84 9.29
CA ASN A 105 -2.20 4.23 8.04
C ASN A 105 -3.70 4.48 7.76
N LEU A 106 -4.09 4.23 6.51
CA LEU A 106 -5.45 4.48 6.05
C LEU A 106 -6.49 3.58 6.76
N ALA A 107 -6.11 2.36 7.19
CA ALA A 107 -6.99 1.48 7.97
C ALA A 107 -7.33 2.10 9.33
N SER A 108 -6.34 2.66 10.02
CA SER A 108 -6.57 3.39 11.27
C SER A 108 -7.41 4.65 11.05
N TYR A 109 -7.17 5.35 9.95
CA TYR A 109 -7.98 6.50 9.55
C TYR A 109 -9.45 6.13 9.35
N ILE A 110 -9.74 5.07 8.57
CA ILE A 110 -11.10 4.58 8.33
C ILE A 110 -11.75 4.13 9.66
N ARG A 111 -11.00 3.43 10.51
CA ARG A 111 -11.51 2.98 11.82
C ARG A 111 -11.92 4.15 12.73
N CYS A 112 -11.16 5.23 12.72
CA CYS A 112 -11.44 6.42 13.56
C CYS A 112 -12.58 7.28 13.00
N HIS A 113 -12.69 7.42 11.68
CA HIS A 113 -13.62 8.35 11.05
C HIS A 113 -14.86 7.66 10.46
N GLY A 114 -14.84 6.32 10.35
CA GLY A 114 -15.83 5.57 9.58
C GLY A 114 -15.71 5.84 8.08
N ARG A 115 -16.84 5.91 7.39
CA ARG A 115 -16.88 6.29 5.98
C ARG A 115 -16.45 7.74 5.78
N VAL A 116 -15.75 8.01 4.69
CA VAL A 116 -15.34 9.37 4.35
C VAL A 116 -16.26 9.99 3.28
N GLN A 117 -16.26 11.31 3.23
CA GLN A 117 -16.96 12.03 2.17
C GLN A 117 -16.34 11.72 0.81
N GLN A 118 -17.16 11.68 -0.24
CA GLN A 118 -16.74 11.38 -1.61
C GLN A 118 -15.58 12.29 -2.09
N LEU A 119 -15.56 13.56 -1.69
CA LEU A 119 -14.47 14.48 -2.03
C LEU A 119 -13.14 14.05 -1.39
N THR A 120 -13.15 13.59 -0.14
CA THR A 120 -11.96 13.06 0.54
C THR A 120 -11.49 11.78 -0.13
N ALA A 121 -12.41 10.86 -0.46
CA ALA A 121 -12.08 9.65 -1.20
C ALA A 121 -11.45 9.98 -2.56
N LYS A 122 -11.98 10.96 -3.28
CA LYS A 122 -11.41 11.44 -4.55
C LYS A 122 -9.97 11.92 -4.38
N ILE A 123 -9.69 12.75 -3.38
CA ILE A 123 -8.34 13.28 -3.11
C ILE A 123 -7.37 12.13 -2.81
N PHE A 124 -7.79 11.16 -1.98
CA PHE A 124 -6.96 9.99 -1.70
C PHE A 124 -6.71 9.13 -2.95
N MET A 125 -7.73 8.94 -3.80
CA MET A 125 -7.57 8.19 -5.05
C MET A 125 -6.67 8.91 -6.06
N GLN A 126 -6.71 10.24 -6.14
CA GLN A 126 -5.79 11.02 -6.97
C GLN A 126 -4.34 10.84 -6.51
N GLN A 127 -4.08 10.90 -5.22
CA GLN A 127 -2.76 10.71 -4.64
C GLN A 127 -2.27 9.26 -4.80
N LEU A 128 -3.14 8.28 -4.56
CA LEU A 128 -2.84 6.86 -4.79
C LEU A 128 -2.49 6.61 -6.27
N GLY A 129 -3.29 7.17 -7.19
CA GLY A 129 -3.04 7.10 -8.63
C GLY A 129 -1.70 7.72 -9.03
N SER A 130 -1.31 8.84 -8.40
CA SER A 130 0.00 9.46 -8.63
C SER A 130 1.15 8.54 -8.25
N GLY A 131 1.08 7.87 -7.09
CA GLY A 131 2.06 6.86 -6.69
C GLY A 131 2.06 5.64 -7.62
N LEU A 132 0.90 5.10 -7.97
CA LEU A 132 0.76 3.96 -8.87
C LEU A 132 1.33 4.23 -10.28
N LYS A 133 1.27 5.47 -10.75
CA LYS A 133 1.91 5.88 -12.01
C LYS A 133 3.42 5.64 -11.98
N VAL A 134 4.05 5.91 -10.85
CA VAL A 134 5.49 5.64 -10.67
C VAL A 134 5.76 4.14 -10.62
N LEU A 135 4.97 3.35 -9.88
CA LEU A 135 5.11 1.89 -9.90
C LEU A 135 5.02 1.34 -11.33
N ARG A 136 4.01 1.80 -12.07
CA ARG A 136 3.78 1.39 -13.46
C ARG A 136 4.96 1.73 -14.37
N SER A 137 5.56 2.93 -14.25
CA SER A 137 6.71 3.34 -15.06
C SER A 137 7.97 2.52 -14.77
N HIS A 138 8.07 1.91 -13.57
CA HIS A 138 9.15 1.00 -13.19
C HIS A 138 8.82 -0.49 -13.40
N GLY A 139 7.65 -0.80 -13.97
CA GLY A 139 7.20 -2.18 -14.17
C GLY A 139 6.93 -2.92 -12.84
N ILE A 140 6.60 -2.21 -11.77
CA ILE A 140 6.36 -2.79 -10.44
C ILE A 140 4.87 -3.10 -10.27
N ILE A 141 4.57 -4.32 -9.82
CA ILE A 141 3.29 -4.72 -9.26
C ILE A 141 3.47 -4.81 -7.74
N HIS A 142 2.63 -4.13 -6.98
CA HIS A 142 2.72 -4.05 -5.52
C HIS A 142 2.30 -5.35 -4.82
N ARG A 143 1.16 -5.93 -5.24
CA ARG A 143 0.60 -7.22 -4.83
C ARG A 143 0.03 -7.29 -3.40
N ASP A 144 0.17 -6.26 -2.60
CA ASP A 144 -0.45 -6.17 -1.26
C ASP A 144 -0.95 -4.75 -0.97
N LEU A 145 -1.60 -4.13 -1.97
CA LEU A 145 -2.28 -2.85 -1.74
C LEU A 145 -3.49 -3.07 -0.82
N LYS A 146 -3.47 -2.38 0.32
CA LYS A 146 -4.52 -2.40 1.34
C LYS A 146 -4.40 -1.14 2.22
N PRO A 147 -5.43 -0.78 2.98
CA PRO A 147 -5.39 0.42 3.83
C PRO A 147 -4.24 0.45 4.83
N GLU A 148 -3.78 -0.70 5.34
CA GLU A 148 -2.64 -0.79 6.25
C GLU A 148 -1.32 -0.36 5.60
N ASN A 149 -1.16 -0.59 4.28
CA ASN A 149 0.04 -0.27 3.52
C ASN A 149 -0.03 1.11 2.84
N ILE A 150 -1.05 1.88 3.14
CA ILE A 150 -1.23 3.27 2.70
C ILE A 150 -1.05 4.18 3.92
N LEU A 151 0.04 4.92 3.97
CA LEU A 151 0.38 5.78 5.09
C LEU A 151 -0.09 7.22 4.85
N LEU A 152 -0.29 7.96 5.94
CA LEU A 152 -0.62 9.39 5.94
C LEU A 152 0.51 10.17 6.60
N SER A 153 1.03 11.19 5.93
CA SER A 153 2.19 11.96 6.41
C SER A 153 1.94 12.66 7.75
N SER A 154 0.68 13.01 8.04
CA SER A 154 0.27 13.70 9.27
C SER A 154 -1.20 13.44 9.60
N HIS A 155 -1.64 13.83 10.79
CA HIS A 155 -3.07 13.82 11.19
C HIS A 155 -3.88 15.02 10.68
N ARG A 156 -3.27 15.90 9.88
CA ARG A 156 -3.93 17.12 9.37
C ARG A 156 -4.79 16.82 8.15
N ALA A 157 -5.76 17.70 7.87
CA ALA A 157 -6.64 17.58 6.71
C ALA A 157 -5.91 17.57 5.36
N ASN A 158 -4.71 18.16 5.29
CA ASN A 158 -3.84 18.17 4.11
C ASN A 158 -2.78 17.05 4.13
N ALA A 159 -3.02 15.95 4.84
CA ALA A 159 -2.13 14.82 4.88
C ALA A 159 -1.85 14.27 3.48
N VAL A 160 -0.58 13.97 3.22
CA VAL A 160 -0.15 13.33 1.98
C VAL A 160 -0.20 11.82 2.16
N LEU A 161 -0.89 11.16 1.23
CA LEU A 161 -0.98 9.70 1.16
C LEU A 161 0.30 9.14 0.54
N LYS A 162 0.83 8.06 1.13
CA LYS A 162 2.06 7.40 0.69
C LYS A 162 1.87 5.90 0.63
N ILE A 163 2.17 5.30 -0.53
CA ILE A 163 2.24 3.85 -0.71
C ILE A 163 3.49 3.34 0.01
N SER A 164 3.35 2.27 0.79
CA SER A 164 4.43 1.67 1.59
C SER A 164 4.39 0.14 1.52
N ASP A 165 5.42 -0.49 2.07
CA ASP A 165 5.59 -1.95 2.17
C ASP A 165 5.63 -2.68 0.82
N PHE A 166 6.77 -2.60 0.17
CA PHE A 166 7.05 -3.27 -1.11
C PHE A 166 7.62 -4.69 -0.94
N GLY A 167 7.56 -5.26 0.26
CA GLY A 167 8.12 -6.58 0.59
C GLY A 167 7.52 -7.75 -0.19
N LEU A 168 6.36 -7.57 -0.81
CA LEU A 168 5.76 -8.53 -1.74
C LEU A 168 5.82 -8.08 -3.20
N SER A 169 6.37 -6.90 -3.50
CA SER A 169 6.38 -6.35 -4.86
C SER A 169 7.23 -7.19 -5.84
N ARG A 170 6.95 -7.03 -7.12
CA ARG A 170 7.69 -7.72 -8.18
C ARG A 170 7.79 -6.84 -9.43
N THR A 171 8.99 -6.84 -10.03
CA THR A 171 9.19 -6.27 -11.36
C THR A 171 8.65 -7.22 -12.42
N VAL A 172 7.85 -6.71 -13.34
CA VAL A 172 7.21 -7.47 -14.43
C VAL A 172 7.36 -6.66 -15.73
N ARG A 173 7.85 -7.31 -16.77
CA ARG A 173 7.97 -6.71 -18.11
C ARG A 173 6.61 -6.71 -18.82
N PRO A 174 6.41 -5.84 -19.82
CA PRO A 174 5.19 -5.88 -20.63
C PRO A 174 4.97 -7.28 -21.24
N GLY A 175 3.77 -7.86 -21.03
CA GLY A 175 3.42 -9.21 -21.50
C GLY A 175 3.84 -10.34 -20.57
N GLU A 176 4.59 -10.09 -19.50
CA GLU A 176 4.84 -11.07 -18.45
C GLU A 176 3.71 -11.11 -17.42
N TYR A 177 3.49 -12.29 -16.85
CA TYR A 177 2.49 -12.53 -15.83
C TYR A 177 3.10 -13.12 -14.57
N VAL A 178 2.42 -12.91 -13.45
CA VAL A 178 2.77 -13.47 -12.14
C VAL A 178 1.84 -14.64 -11.83
N GLU A 179 2.40 -15.71 -11.22
CA GLU A 179 1.64 -16.92 -10.87
C GLU A 179 1.57 -17.13 -9.35
N THR A 180 2.20 -16.25 -8.57
CA THR A 180 2.37 -16.48 -7.15
C THR A 180 1.28 -15.81 -6.34
N VAL A 181 0.56 -16.58 -5.53
CA VAL A 181 -0.45 -16.06 -4.60
C VAL A 181 0.22 -15.46 -3.38
N CYS A 182 0.01 -14.17 -3.18
CA CYS A 182 0.45 -13.45 -2.00
C CYS A 182 -0.42 -12.20 -1.81
N GLY A 183 -0.38 -11.62 -0.61
CA GLY A 183 -1.17 -10.46 -0.25
C GLY A 183 -2.27 -10.78 0.77
N THR A 184 -3.14 -9.84 1.03
CA THR A 184 -4.22 -9.93 2.02
C THR A 184 -5.54 -10.31 1.32
N PRO A 185 -6.18 -11.46 1.68
CA PRO A 185 -7.33 -12.01 0.94
C PRO A 185 -8.49 -11.05 0.69
N LEU A 186 -8.75 -10.10 1.59
CA LEU A 186 -9.85 -9.12 1.46
C LEU A 186 -9.67 -8.16 0.28
N TYR A 187 -8.42 -7.93 -0.14
CA TYR A 187 -8.06 -6.99 -1.22
C TYR A 187 -7.50 -7.70 -2.45
N MET A 188 -7.34 -9.04 -2.41
CA MET A 188 -6.85 -9.82 -3.54
C MET A 188 -7.86 -9.87 -4.67
N ALA A 189 -7.37 -9.74 -5.89
CA ALA A 189 -8.18 -9.91 -7.10
C ALA A 189 -8.65 -11.37 -7.26
N PRO A 190 -9.82 -11.60 -7.91
CA PRO A 190 -10.37 -12.93 -8.11
C PRO A 190 -9.39 -13.89 -8.78
N GLU A 191 -8.69 -13.45 -9.84
CA GLU A 191 -7.71 -14.26 -10.56
C GLU A 191 -6.52 -14.68 -9.66
N VAL A 192 -6.10 -13.83 -8.72
CA VAL A 192 -5.06 -14.18 -7.73
C VAL A 192 -5.55 -15.25 -6.77
N LEU A 193 -6.78 -15.11 -6.27
CA LEU A 193 -7.41 -16.09 -5.39
C LEU A 193 -7.67 -17.44 -6.08
N GLN A 194 -7.84 -17.44 -7.41
CA GLN A 194 -8.05 -18.62 -8.25
C GLN A 194 -6.75 -19.25 -8.75
N PHE A 195 -5.58 -18.75 -8.29
CA PHE A 195 -4.27 -19.24 -8.73
C PHE A 195 -3.99 -19.07 -10.22
N GLN A 196 -4.66 -18.09 -10.87
CA GLN A 196 -4.45 -17.76 -12.27
C GLN A 196 -3.26 -16.83 -12.44
N LYS A 197 -2.78 -16.73 -13.68
CA LYS A 197 -1.79 -15.72 -14.07
C LYS A 197 -2.40 -14.32 -13.98
N TYR A 198 -1.64 -13.35 -13.45
CA TYR A 198 -2.11 -11.99 -13.27
C TYR A 198 -1.02 -10.96 -13.59
N ASP A 199 -1.44 -9.75 -13.82
CA ASP A 199 -0.60 -8.57 -14.05
C ASP A 199 -0.98 -7.42 -13.11
N TYR A 200 -0.62 -6.19 -13.47
CA TYR A 200 -0.95 -4.96 -12.70
C TYR A 200 -2.46 -4.72 -12.51
N LYS A 201 -3.31 -5.35 -13.29
CA LYS A 201 -4.77 -5.26 -13.11
C LYS A 201 -5.22 -5.82 -11.75
N ALA A 202 -4.43 -6.70 -11.14
CA ALA A 202 -4.68 -7.17 -9.78
C ALA A 202 -4.56 -6.04 -8.75
N ASP A 203 -3.57 -5.14 -8.88
CA ASP A 203 -3.47 -3.95 -8.05
C ASP A 203 -4.67 -3.00 -8.26
N MET A 204 -5.20 -2.90 -9.49
CA MET A 204 -6.39 -2.07 -9.78
C MET A 204 -7.65 -2.58 -9.07
N TRP A 205 -7.81 -3.90 -8.89
CA TRP A 205 -8.85 -4.46 -8.03
C TRP A 205 -8.69 -4.01 -6.58
N SER A 206 -7.47 -4.10 -6.04
CA SER A 206 -7.17 -3.65 -4.67
C SER A 206 -7.49 -2.16 -4.49
N VAL A 207 -7.19 -1.32 -5.48
CA VAL A 207 -7.58 0.11 -5.50
C VAL A 207 -9.10 0.27 -5.42
N GLY A 208 -9.84 -0.56 -6.14
CA GLY A 208 -11.31 -0.59 -6.08
C GLY A 208 -11.84 -0.98 -4.70
N ALA A 209 -11.23 -1.97 -4.07
CA ALA A 209 -11.59 -2.39 -2.72
C ALA A 209 -11.31 -1.29 -1.68
N ILE A 210 -10.18 -0.61 -1.80
CA ILE A 210 -9.82 0.54 -0.95
C ILE A 210 -10.82 1.70 -1.14
N LEU A 211 -11.17 2.02 -2.39
CA LEU A 211 -12.17 3.06 -2.68
C LEU A 211 -13.53 2.72 -2.08
N PHE A 212 -13.99 1.48 -2.27
CA PHE A 212 -15.24 1.01 -1.68
C PHE A 212 -15.22 1.16 -0.16
N GLU A 213 -14.16 0.73 0.50
CA GLU A 213 -14.01 0.80 1.96
C GLU A 213 -13.98 2.25 2.47
N LEU A 214 -13.32 3.17 1.77
CA LEU A 214 -13.35 4.60 2.09
C LEU A 214 -14.79 5.14 2.09
N LEU A 215 -15.61 4.75 1.10
CA LEU A 215 -16.98 5.22 0.94
C LEU A 215 -17.98 4.58 1.91
N ASN A 216 -17.69 3.37 2.40
CA ASN A 216 -18.62 2.56 3.20
C ASN A 216 -18.16 2.39 4.66
N GLY A 217 -16.87 2.48 4.96
CA GLY A 217 -16.27 2.18 6.26
C GLY A 217 -15.98 0.69 6.50
N TYR A 218 -16.23 -0.16 5.52
CA TYR A 218 -15.95 -1.61 5.53
C TYR A 218 -15.58 -2.11 4.12
N PRO A 219 -14.80 -3.20 3.99
CA PRO A 219 -14.39 -3.73 2.70
C PRO A 219 -15.59 -4.31 1.91
N PRO A 220 -15.49 -4.39 0.57
CA PRO A 220 -16.60 -4.83 -0.29
C PRO A 220 -16.96 -6.30 -0.12
N PHE A 221 -16.04 -7.13 0.37
CA PHE A 221 -16.19 -8.58 0.51
C PHE A 221 -15.58 -9.08 1.81
N ASN A 222 -16.22 -10.08 2.45
CA ASN A 222 -15.79 -10.66 3.72
C ASN A 222 -14.85 -11.86 3.56
N GLY A 223 -14.17 -11.98 2.43
CA GLY A 223 -13.16 -12.97 2.17
C GLY A 223 -13.30 -13.74 0.85
N ARG A 224 -12.42 -14.74 0.67
CA ARG A 224 -12.24 -15.48 -0.58
C ARG A 224 -13.53 -16.06 -1.16
N LYS A 225 -14.38 -16.68 -0.33
CA LYS A 225 -15.63 -17.32 -0.81
C LYS A 225 -16.56 -16.29 -1.44
N GLU A 226 -16.77 -15.15 -0.80
CA GLU A 226 -17.66 -14.11 -1.33
C GLU A 226 -17.15 -13.54 -2.65
N ILE A 227 -15.84 -13.31 -2.77
CA ILE A 227 -15.23 -12.85 -4.02
C ILE A 227 -15.37 -13.88 -5.14
N MET A 228 -15.11 -15.17 -4.84
CA MET A 228 -15.14 -16.24 -5.85
C MET A 228 -16.56 -16.62 -6.33
N PHE A 229 -17.54 -16.54 -5.42
CA PHE A 229 -18.93 -16.93 -5.74
C PHE A 229 -19.83 -15.75 -6.08
N ARG A 230 -19.24 -14.56 -6.24
CA ARG A 230 -19.99 -13.37 -6.66
C ARG A 230 -20.58 -13.58 -8.05
N SER A 231 -21.88 -13.79 -8.10
CA SER A 231 -22.68 -13.82 -9.33
C SER A 231 -23.36 -12.48 -9.63
N CYS A 232 -23.32 -11.53 -8.67
CA CYS A 232 -24.00 -10.25 -8.79
C CYS A 232 -23.18 -9.21 -9.56
N THR A 233 -23.85 -8.49 -10.42
CA THR A 233 -23.30 -7.33 -11.15
C THR A 233 -23.23 -6.06 -10.31
N SER A 234 -23.94 -6.00 -9.18
CA SER A 234 -23.96 -4.82 -8.29
C SER A 234 -23.01 -4.96 -7.09
N LEU A 235 -22.35 -3.87 -6.75
CA LEU A 235 -21.55 -3.77 -5.52
C LEU A 235 -22.46 -3.69 -4.28
N PRO A 236 -21.99 -4.20 -3.11
CA PRO A 236 -22.81 -4.27 -1.89
C PRO A 236 -22.91 -2.92 -1.15
N PHE A 237 -23.19 -1.85 -1.88
CA PHE A 237 -23.50 -0.55 -1.28
C PHE A 237 -24.87 -0.59 -0.59
N SER A 238 -24.99 0.01 0.61
CA SER A 238 -26.30 0.25 1.19
C SER A 238 -27.09 1.29 0.39
N GLN A 239 -28.44 1.19 0.39
CA GLN A 239 -29.31 2.16 -0.29
C GLN A 239 -29.06 3.61 0.17
N LEU A 240 -28.77 3.80 1.45
CA LEU A 240 -28.45 5.10 2.04
C LEU A 240 -27.21 5.73 1.44
N ILE A 241 -26.20 4.92 1.13
CA ILE A 241 -24.95 5.38 0.52
C ILE A 241 -25.15 5.63 -0.97
N LEU A 242 -25.81 4.70 -1.67
CA LEU A 242 -26.08 4.81 -3.10
C LEU A 242 -26.81 6.11 -3.48
N SER A 243 -27.81 6.51 -2.68
CA SER A 243 -28.57 7.73 -2.96
C SER A 243 -27.77 9.04 -2.86
N GLY A 244 -26.61 9.00 -2.20
CA GLY A 244 -25.74 10.17 -2.01
C GLY A 244 -24.46 10.18 -2.85
N LEU A 245 -24.19 9.13 -3.63
CA LEU A 245 -22.98 9.05 -4.44
C LEU A 245 -23.18 9.61 -5.85
N ASP A 246 -22.18 10.34 -6.33
CA ASP A 246 -22.11 10.75 -7.73
C ASP A 246 -22.05 9.52 -8.65
N PRO A 247 -22.81 9.49 -9.77
CA PRO A 247 -22.75 8.38 -10.75
C PRO A 247 -21.33 8.04 -11.22
N ALA A 248 -20.44 9.05 -11.37
CA ALA A 248 -19.05 8.79 -11.76
C ALA A 248 -18.26 8.08 -10.64
N CYS A 249 -18.61 8.28 -9.37
CA CYS A 249 -18.02 7.57 -8.23
C CYS A 249 -18.43 6.10 -8.22
N LEU A 250 -19.71 5.82 -8.52
CA LEU A 250 -20.22 4.45 -8.65
C LEU A 250 -19.61 3.73 -9.85
N ASP A 251 -19.50 4.44 -10.99
CA ASP A 251 -18.92 3.88 -12.21
C ASP A 251 -17.46 3.46 -12.02
N ILE A 252 -16.60 4.34 -11.51
CA ILE A 252 -15.19 4.00 -11.27
C ILE A 252 -15.04 2.82 -10.30
N CYS A 253 -15.84 2.79 -9.23
CA CYS A 253 -15.80 1.71 -8.25
C CYS A 253 -16.21 0.37 -8.88
N SER A 254 -17.29 0.35 -9.66
CA SER A 254 -17.78 -0.85 -10.35
C SER A 254 -16.80 -1.37 -11.40
N ARG A 255 -16.18 -0.48 -12.16
CA ARG A 255 -15.20 -0.85 -13.20
C ARG A 255 -13.87 -1.32 -12.60
N LEU A 256 -13.46 -0.80 -11.44
CA LEU A 256 -12.28 -1.31 -10.71
C LEU A 256 -12.55 -2.70 -10.12
N LEU A 257 -13.75 -2.93 -9.57
CA LEU A 257 -14.16 -4.20 -8.99
C LEU A 257 -14.84 -5.14 -10.01
N CYS A 258 -14.44 -5.03 -11.29
CA CYS A 258 -14.86 -5.95 -12.34
C CYS A 258 -14.13 -7.31 -12.19
N LEU A 259 -14.89 -8.40 -12.17
CA LEU A 259 -14.36 -9.76 -12.00
C LEU A 259 -13.40 -10.14 -13.11
N ASN A 260 -13.78 -9.83 -14.36
CA ASN A 260 -12.95 -10.07 -15.54
C ASN A 260 -11.78 -9.07 -15.59
N PRO A 261 -10.52 -9.50 -15.44
CA PRO A 261 -9.38 -8.58 -15.45
C PRO A 261 -9.21 -7.85 -16.81
N VAL A 262 -9.69 -8.43 -17.92
CA VAL A 262 -9.63 -7.79 -19.24
C VAL A 262 -10.53 -6.55 -19.28
N GLU A 263 -11.74 -6.66 -18.74
CA GLU A 263 -12.76 -5.59 -18.70
C GLU A 263 -12.52 -4.61 -17.54
N ARG A 264 -11.76 -5.05 -16.52
CA ARG A 264 -11.43 -4.21 -15.38
C ARG A 264 -10.68 -2.95 -15.84
N LEU A 265 -10.99 -1.83 -15.19
CA LEU A 265 -10.35 -0.53 -15.46
C LEU A 265 -8.83 -0.67 -15.47
N SER A 266 -8.19 -0.22 -16.54
CA SER A 266 -6.73 -0.11 -16.60
C SER A 266 -6.25 1.09 -15.79
N PHE A 267 -4.92 1.16 -15.54
CA PHE A 267 -4.33 2.31 -14.87
C PHE A 267 -4.59 3.63 -15.65
N ASP A 268 -4.44 3.61 -16.98
CA ASP A 268 -4.61 4.80 -17.80
C ASP A 268 -6.08 5.27 -17.81
N GLU A 269 -7.04 4.36 -17.93
CA GLU A 269 -8.47 4.65 -17.82
C GLU A 269 -8.84 5.18 -16.43
N PHE A 270 -8.29 4.60 -15.36
CA PHE A 270 -8.46 5.08 -13.99
C PHE A 270 -8.00 6.53 -13.85
N TYR A 271 -6.78 6.83 -14.30
CA TYR A 271 -6.19 8.16 -14.20
C TYR A 271 -6.97 9.22 -14.99
N LEU A 272 -7.60 8.81 -16.09
CA LEU A 272 -8.41 9.67 -16.97
C LEU A 272 -9.88 9.74 -16.56
N HIS A 273 -10.32 8.95 -15.57
CA HIS A 273 -11.72 8.83 -15.20
C HIS A 273 -12.34 10.15 -14.72
N SER A 274 -13.59 10.41 -15.11
CA SER A 274 -14.32 11.65 -14.78
C SER A 274 -14.42 11.93 -13.28
N PHE A 275 -14.55 10.87 -12.47
CA PHE A 275 -14.52 10.98 -11.01
C PHE A 275 -13.24 11.64 -10.50
N LEU A 276 -12.07 11.32 -11.06
CA LEU A 276 -10.79 11.84 -10.61
C LEU A 276 -10.47 13.21 -11.21
N ARG A 277 -10.80 13.44 -12.48
CA ARG A 277 -10.52 14.71 -13.16
C ARG A 277 -11.43 15.85 -12.72
N GLY A 278 -12.65 15.56 -12.24
CA GLY A 278 -13.72 16.53 -12.08
C GLY A 278 -14.40 16.84 -13.43
N LYS A 279 -15.62 17.34 -13.39
CA LYS A 279 -16.21 17.93 -14.60
C LYS A 279 -15.28 19.06 -15.00
N SER A 280 -14.68 18.98 -16.20
CA SER A 280 -14.20 20.21 -16.86
C SER A 280 -15.42 21.12 -16.89
N SER A 281 -15.38 22.22 -16.15
CA SER A 281 -16.25 23.35 -16.41
C SER A 281 -16.01 23.68 -17.88
N GLY A 282 -16.88 23.22 -18.74
CA GLY A 282 -16.93 23.62 -20.13
C GLY A 282 -17.13 25.12 -20.21
N PRO A 283 -16.75 25.75 -21.32
CA PRO A 283 -16.79 27.17 -21.52
C PRO A 283 -18.18 27.76 -21.31
#